data_5c57c793cdb82acf13a17e2aec6a9252
#
_entry.id   5c57c793cdb82acf13a17e2aec6a9252
#
_cell.length_a   1.000
_cell.length_b   1.000
_cell.length_c   1.000
_cell.angle_alpha   90.00
_cell.angle_beta   90.00
_cell.angle_gamma   90.00
#
_symmetry.space_group_name_H-M   'P 1'
#
loop_
_entity.id
_entity.type
_entity.pdbx_description
1 polymer ?
#
loop_
_entity_poly.entity_id
_entity_poly.type
_entity_poly.pdbx_seq_one_letter_code
_entity_poly.pdbx_strand_id
1 'polypeptide(L)'
;CDNDREGEVLVNNLIYDIFRKNKIQKTIKRILLQDLAESTIQEELNNLRDIKDTENWYKEGLARTYIDWIYGINFSRFVSIKAKDKFPVGRVIVPTVKFIYDNIQYAEFNTKS
;
A
#
# COMPACT_ATOMS: atom_id res chain seq x y z
N CYS A 1 3.54 -12.92 -2.17
CA CYS A 1 3.24 -11.53 -1.78
C CYS A 1 2.46 -11.52 -0.49
N ASP A 2 2.55 -10.45 0.24
CA ASP A 2 1.87 -10.29 1.51
C ASP A 2 0.36 -10.47 1.40
N ASN A 3 -0.26 -10.93 2.49
CA ASN A 3 -1.69 -11.14 2.57
C ASN A 3 -2.40 -9.83 2.90
N ASP A 4 -2.24 -8.85 2.01
CA ASP A 4 -2.85 -7.53 2.11
C ASP A 4 -3.21 -6.97 0.74
N ARG A 5 -3.86 -5.80 0.72
CA ARG A 5 -4.28 -5.11 -0.51
C ARG A 5 -3.12 -4.68 -1.40
N GLU A 6 -1.95 -4.38 -0.85
CA GLU A 6 -0.78 -3.97 -1.62
C GLU A 6 -0.14 -5.17 -2.30
N GLY A 7 -0.05 -6.31 -1.61
CA GLY A 7 0.33 -7.59 -2.18
C GLY A 7 -0.59 -8.03 -3.32
N GLU A 8 -1.91 -7.82 -3.18
CA GLU A 8 -2.86 -8.09 -4.25
C GLU A 8 -2.65 -7.21 -5.48
N VAL A 9 -2.35 -5.92 -5.32
CA VAL A 9 -2.03 -5.03 -6.45
C VAL A 9 -0.77 -5.50 -7.17
N LEU A 10 0.27 -5.85 -6.44
CA LEU A 10 1.52 -6.33 -7.03
C LEU A 10 1.33 -7.63 -7.82
N VAL A 11 0.65 -8.61 -7.22
CA VAL A 11 0.40 -9.92 -7.86
C VAL A 11 -0.47 -9.77 -9.09
N ASN A 12 -1.59 -9.06 -8.98
CA ASN A 12 -2.52 -8.92 -10.10
C ASN A 12 -1.88 -8.17 -11.27
N ASN A 13 -1.10 -7.12 -11.02
CA ASN A 13 -0.39 -6.40 -12.07
C ASN A 13 0.66 -7.30 -12.76
N LEU A 14 1.43 -8.06 -11.98
CA LEU A 14 2.42 -9.00 -12.50
C LEU A 14 1.77 -10.11 -13.35
N ILE A 15 0.71 -10.72 -12.83
CA ILE A 15 -0.04 -11.76 -13.54
C ILE A 15 -0.64 -11.20 -14.82
N TYR A 16 -1.30 -10.04 -14.76
CA TYR A 16 -1.89 -9.40 -15.91
C TYR A 16 -0.85 -9.15 -17.01
N ASP A 17 0.33 -8.63 -16.65
CA ASP A 17 1.42 -8.39 -17.58
C ASP A 17 1.93 -9.68 -18.23
N ILE A 18 2.19 -10.72 -17.44
CA ILE A 18 2.70 -12.02 -17.92
C ILE A 18 1.67 -12.69 -18.83
N PHE A 19 0.42 -12.78 -18.39
CA PHE A 19 -0.63 -13.49 -19.11
C PHE A 19 -1.02 -12.76 -20.39
N ARG A 20 -1.14 -11.44 -20.34
CA ARG A 20 -1.44 -10.63 -21.52
C ARG A 20 -0.33 -10.69 -22.56
N LYS A 21 0.93 -10.54 -22.16
CA LYS A 21 2.07 -10.56 -23.06
C LYS A 21 2.26 -11.93 -23.73
N ASN A 22 2.04 -13.01 -22.99
CA ASN A 22 2.28 -14.36 -23.47
C ASN A 22 1.01 -15.07 -23.95
N LYS A 23 -0.15 -14.43 -23.97
CA LYS A 23 -1.45 -15.02 -24.34
C LYS A 23 -1.75 -16.34 -23.61
N ILE A 24 -1.37 -16.41 -22.34
CA ILE A 24 -1.55 -17.61 -21.51
C ILE A 24 -2.96 -17.62 -20.95
N GLN A 25 -3.67 -18.73 -21.13
CA GLN A 25 -4.96 -19.01 -20.51
C GLN A 25 -4.79 -20.12 -19.48
N LYS A 26 -4.68 -19.75 -18.21
CA LYS A 26 -4.58 -20.70 -17.08
C LYS A 26 -5.45 -20.25 -15.93
N THR A 27 -5.96 -21.23 -15.18
CA THR A 27 -6.65 -20.96 -13.93
C THR A 27 -5.63 -20.51 -12.88
N ILE A 28 -5.93 -19.39 -12.23
CA ILE A 28 -5.09 -18.84 -11.17
C ILE A 28 -5.80 -19.06 -9.84
N LYS A 29 -5.07 -19.60 -8.89
CA LYS A 29 -5.54 -19.78 -7.51
C LYS A 29 -4.68 -18.96 -6.58
N ARG A 30 -5.28 -18.49 -5.50
CA ARG A 30 -4.66 -17.68 -4.47
C ARG A 30 -4.53 -18.47 -3.18
N ILE A 31 -3.32 -18.49 -2.63
CA ILE A 31 -3.04 -18.95 -1.27
C ILE A 31 -2.87 -17.73 -0.37
N LEU A 32 -3.48 -17.73 0.80
CA LEU A 32 -3.40 -16.65 1.80
C LEU A 32 -2.70 -17.18 3.05
N LEU A 33 -1.38 -16.99 3.10
CA LEU A 33 -0.58 -17.44 4.25
C LEU A 33 -0.59 -16.38 5.35
N GLN A 34 -0.97 -16.78 6.56
CA GLN A 34 -0.89 -15.93 7.76
C GLN A 34 0.49 -16.04 8.42
N ASP A 35 1.08 -17.22 8.33
CA ASP A 35 2.43 -17.51 8.80
C ASP A 35 3.10 -18.53 7.86
N LEU A 36 4.37 -18.83 8.12
CA LEU A 36 5.16 -19.78 7.34
C LEU A 36 5.34 -21.14 8.05
N ALA A 37 4.50 -21.46 9.02
CA ALA A 37 4.53 -22.79 9.66
C ALA A 37 4.11 -23.86 8.64
N GLU A 38 4.76 -25.02 8.70
CA GLU A 38 4.51 -26.11 7.76
C GLU A 38 3.05 -26.57 7.78
N SER A 39 2.45 -26.64 8.95
CA SER A 39 1.03 -27.00 9.12
C SER A 39 0.09 -26.01 8.43
N THR A 40 0.34 -24.70 8.57
CA THR A 40 -0.44 -23.63 7.94
C THR A 40 -0.31 -23.69 6.41
N ILE A 41 0.90 -23.93 5.92
CA ILE A 41 1.15 -24.06 4.47
C ILE A 41 0.39 -25.25 3.90
N GLN A 42 0.43 -26.40 4.55
CA GLN A 42 -0.30 -27.60 4.11
C GLN A 42 -1.82 -27.40 4.12
N GLU A 43 -2.35 -26.78 5.16
CA GLU A 43 -3.78 -26.45 5.26
C GLU A 43 -4.24 -25.51 4.15
N GLU A 44 -3.52 -24.41 3.95
CA GLU A 44 -3.87 -23.40 2.94
C GLU A 44 -3.67 -23.89 1.50
N LEU A 45 -2.74 -24.83 1.27
CA LEU A 45 -2.61 -25.51 -0.02
C LEU A 45 -3.84 -26.36 -0.37
N ASN A 46 -4.51 -26.93 0.62
CA ASN A 46 -5.77 -27.65 0.42
C ASN A 46 -6.97 -26.72 0.27
N ASN A 47 -6.86 -25.47 0.72
CA ASN A 47 -7.92 -24.46 0.73
C ASN A 47 -7.68 -23.30 -0.26
N LEU A 48 -7.13 -23.60 -1.43
CA LEU A 48 -6.85 -22.59 -2.44
C LEU A 48 -8.10 -21.83 -2.87
N ARG A 49 -8.06 -20.51 -2.79
CA ARG A 49 -9.15 -19.60 -3.15
C ARG A 49 -9.10 -19.23 -4.63
N ASP A 50 -10.22 -18.79 -5.17
CA ASP A 50 -10.23 -18.20 -6.50
C ASP A 50 -9.66 -16.77 -6.43
N ILE A 51 -8.98 -16.33 -7.47
CA ILE A 51 -8.45 -14.96 -7.55
C ILE A 51 -9.56 -13.91 -7.48
N LYS A 52 -10.79 -14.27 -7.84
CA LYS A 52 -11.95 -13.40 -7.73
C LYS A 52 -12.34 -13.07 -6.29
N ASP A 53 -12.02 -13.94 -5.35
CA ASP A 53 -12.36 -13.75 -3.94
C ASP A 53 -11.58 -12.58 -3.32
N THR A 54 -10.41 -12.26 -3.91
CA THR A 54 -9.55 -11.15 -3.47
C THR A 54 -9.66 -9.89 -4.36
N GLU A 55 -10.58 -9.90 -5.34
CA GLU A 55 -10.75 -8.79 -6.30
C GLU A 55 -11.05 -7.44 -5.62
N ASN A 56 -11.80 -7.47 -4.52
CA ASN A 56 -12.11 -6.25 -3.78
C ASN A 56 -10.86 -5.66 -3.10
N TRP A 57 -9.97 -6.49 -2.60
CA TRP A 57 -8.69 -6.03 -2.04
C TRP A 57 -7.79 -5.41 -3.11
N TYR A 58 -7.77 -6.00 -4.30
CA TYR A 58 -7.10 -5.42 -5.46
C TYR A 58 -7.65 -4.04 -5.83
N LYS A 59 -8.98 -3.91 -5.93
CA LYS A 59 -9.64 -2.64 -6.24
C LYS A 59 -9.38 -1.58 -5.16
N GLU A 60 -9.42 -1.96 -3.89
CA GLU A 60 -9.09 -1.08 -2.76
C GLU A 60 -7.64 -0.60 -2.82
N GLY A 61 -6.71 -1.52 -3.07
CA GLY A 61 -5.29 -1.20 -3.21
C GLY A 61 -5.01 -0.26 -4.38
N LEU A 62 -5.65 -0.48 -5.53
CA LEU A 62 -5.56 0.43 -6.68
C LEU A 62 -6.12 1.81 -6.37
N ALA A 63 -7.31 1.88 -5.78
CA ALA A 63 -7.92 3.16 -5.43
C ALA A 63 -7.02 3.97 -4.48
N ARG A 64 -6.46 3.31 -3.46
CA ARG A 64 -5.49 3.91 -2.55
C ARG A 64 -4.26 4.42 -3.29
N THR A 65 -3.66 3.60 -4.15
CA THR A 65 -2.47 3.97 -4.92
C THR A 65 -2.73 5.19 -5.79
N TYR A 66 -3.86 5.23 -6.52
CA TYR A 66 -4.21 6.37 -7.37
C TYR A 66 -4.49 7.64 -6.55
N ILE A 67 -5.20 7.54 -5.43
CA ILE A 67 -5.46 8.68 -4.55
C ILE A 67 -4.14 9.23 -4.01
N ASP A 68 -3.29 8.37 -3.43
CA ASP A 68 -1.99 8.78 -2.89
C ASP A 68 -1.12 9.45 -3.96
N TRP A 69 -1.15 8.94 -5.19
CA TRP A 69 -0.37 9.48 -6.30
C TRP A 69 -0.90 10.84 -6.77
N ILE A 70 -2.21 10.95 -7.00
CA ILE A 70 -2.84 12.19 -7.46
C ILE A 70 -2.69 13.30 -6.41
N TYR A 71 -3.02 13.01 -5.16
CA TYR A 71 -2.88 13.98 -4.08
C TYR A 71 -1.41 14.33 -3.81
N GLY A 72 -0.57 13.31 -3.63
CA GLY A 72 0.84 13.51 -3.33
C GLY A 72 1.55 14.39 -4.35
N ILE A 73 1.39 14.12 -5.64
CA ILE A 73 2.01 14.92 -6.70
C ILE A 73 1.47 16.34 -6.73
N ASN A 74 0.15 16.48 -6.78
CA ASN A 74 -0.46 17.82 -6.98
C ASN A 74 -0.22 18.73 -5.78
N PHE A 75 -0.42 18.23 -4.56
CA PHE A 75 -0.20 19.04 -3.36
C PHE A 75 1.28 19.31 -3.10
N SER A 76 2.18 18.35 -3.35
CA SER A 76 3.62 18.60 -3.23
C SER A 76 4.06 19.71 -4.19
N ARG A 77 3.58 19.70 -5.43
CA ARG A 77 3.89 20.74 -6.41
C ARG A 77 3.30 22.08 -5.99
N PHE A 78 2.03 22.12 -5.57
CA PHE A 78 1.37 23.34 -5.14
C PHE A 78 2.09 23.99 -3.94
N VAL A 79 2.38 23.22 -2.90
CA VAL A 79 3.06 23.73 -1.69
C VAL A 79 4.49 24.18 -2.03
N SER A 80 5.23 23.40 -2.83
CA SER A 80 6.59 23.74 -3.22
C SER A 80 6.67 25.03 -4.03
N ILE A 81 5.72 25.26 -4.93
CA ILE A 81 5.65 26.52 -5.69
C ILE A 81 5.34 27.70 -4.77
N LYS A 82 4.39 27.54 -3.84
CA LYS A 82 4.02 28.60 -2.90
C LYS A 82 5.15 28.95 -1.93
N ALA A 83 5.83 27.95 -1.40
CA ALA A 83 6.91 28.12 -0.45
C ALA A 83 8.27 28.44 -1.10
N LYS A 84 8.38 28.34 -2.43
CA LYS A 84 9.63 28.46 -3.18
C LYS A 84 10.72 27.51 -2.71
N ASP A 85 10.32 26.35 -2.22
CA ASP A 85 11.22 25.31 -1.73
C ASP A 85 10.57 23.92 -1.94
N LYS A 86 11.31 22.83 -1.73
CA LYS A 86 10.83 21.47 -1.94
C LYS A 86 10.12 20.93 -0.70
N PHE A 87 8.80 20.84 -0.75
CA PHE A 87 7.98 20.29 0.32
C PHE A 87 7.22 19.05 -0.18
N PRO A 88 7.61 17.84 0.29
CA PRO A 88 6.82 16.64 0.03
C PRO A 88 5.52 16.69 0.85
N VAL A 89 4.40 16.42 0.19
CA VAL A 89 3.09 16.31 0.81
C VAL A 89 2.59 14.89 0.65
N GLY A 90 2.14 14.27 1.73
CA GLY A 90 1.58 12.93 1.74
C GLY A 90 0.56 12.77 2.85
N ARG A 91 -0.30 11.76 2.70
CA ARG A 91 -1.38 11.49 3.65
C ARG A 91 -0.93 11.13 5.07
N VAL A 92 0.30 10.66 5.23
CA VAL A 92 0.90 10.34 6.54
C VAL A 92 1.73 11.51 7.05
N ILE A 93 2.59 12.10 6.20
CA ILE A 93 3.51 13.18 6.58
C ILE A 93 2.74 14.38 7.11
N VAL A 94 1.71 14.85 6.40
CA VAL A 94 0.98 16.07 6.77
C VAL A 94 0.26 15.94 8.11
N PRO A 95 -0.55 14.89 8.38
CA PRO A 95 -1.16 14.69 9.69
C PRO A 95 -0.12 14.53 10.81
N THR A 96 1.00 13.84 10.55
CA THR A 96 2.06 13.65 11.53
C THR A 96 2.71 15.00 11.92
N VAL A 97 3.05 15.81 10.92
CA VAL A 97 3.60 17.15 11.15
C VAL A 97 2.60 18.04 11.89
N LYS A 98 1.32 17.99 11.50
CA LYS A 98 0.25 18.72 12.20
C LYS A 98 0.12 18.29 13.66
N PHE A 99 0.13 16.97 13.90
CA PHE A 99 0.07 16.44 15.26
C PHE A 99 1.27 16.89 16.10
N ILE A 100 2.49 16.85 15.57
CA ILE A 100 3.68 17.35 16.26
C ILE A 100 3.55 18.84 16.54
N TYR A 101 3.16 19.63 15.54
CA TYR A 101 3.01 21.07 15.67
C TYR A 101 2.01 21.46 16.75
N ASP A 102 0.85 20.80 16.79
CA ASP A 102 -0.20 21.07 17.78
C ASP A 102 0.23 20.68 19.21
N ASN A 103 1.16 19.72 19.34
CA ASN A 103 1.62 19.20 20.62
C ASN A 103 3.02 19.70 21.02
N ILE A 104 3.63 20.61 20.25
CA ILE A 104 5.01 21.07 20.50
C ILE A 104 5.16 21.74 21.85
N GLN A 105 4.08 22.34 22.39
CA GLN A 105 4.05 22.98 23.70
C GLN A 105 4.17 21.98 24.87
N TYR A 106 3.88 20.71 24.64
CA TYR A 106 4.03 19.62 25.62
C TYR A 106 5.39 18.96 25.56
N ALA A 107 6.18 19.25 24.53
CA ALA A 107 7.50 18.72 24.30
C ALA A 107 8.61 19.74 24.59
N GLU A 108 8.50 20.48 25.70
CA GLU A 108 9.69 21.09 26.31
C GLU A 108 10.53 19.93 26.87
N PHE A 109 11.36 19.37 26.01
CA PHE A 109 12.45 18.51 26.46
C PHE A 109 13.38 19.37 27.29
N ASN A 110 13.30 19.23 28.61
CA ASN A 110 14.28 19.74 29.55
C ASN A 110 15.63 19.04 29.28
N THR A 111 16.35 19.48 28.28
CA THR A 111 17.77 19.19 28.14
C THR A 111 18.53 20.15 29.06
N LYS A 112 18.39 19.98 30.36
CA LYS A 112 19.35 20.44 31.35
C LYS A 112 20.07 19.22 31.87
N SER A 113 21.18 18.92 31.30
CA SER A 113 22.30 18.22 31.94
C SER A 113 23.48 19.16 32.02
#